data_83dfdce50da3647ee138eb8cea1157cd
#
_entry.id   83dfdce50da3647ee138eb8cea1157cd
#
_cell.length_a   1.000
_cell.length_b   1.000
_cell.length_c   1.000
_cell.angle_alpha   90.00
_cell.angle_beta   90.00
_cell.angle_gamma   90.00
#
_symmetry.space_group_name_H-M   'P 1'
#
loop_
_entity.id
_entity.type
_entity.pdbx_description
1 polymer ?
#
loop_
_entity_poly.entity_id
_entity_poly.type
_entity_poly.pdbx_seq_one_letter_code
_entity_poly.pdbx_strand_id
1 'polypeptide(L)'
;MRVFKTGLLAFALLAISSFGLHAAQPSVQKMAEKHTGSLLELYKHFHANPELSYFEQNTSARLADELSKAGYEVTYPVGKYPAHIDYKCWGVVAVLKNGDGPTVLVRGDMDALPMTEKTGLPYASSARMADISGETVDVMHACGHDMHTTVLLGAARMLADLKNQWSGTVVIIGQTAEERGGGATALLADGLYERWPVPDYAVAEHTDPSLEAGQIGYCPGWAMANVDMIDITIRGVGSHGARPHQGIDPVVLSAQVINALQTVVSRNINPIEPGVVTVGSIHGGTKHNIIPDEVKLQLTVRSYKETVRKKLIDSIERITINTARAAGVPQDRLPVINGGVEYTPALYNNPELVANTVEVLKSELGEQNVIEIMPSTGGEDFSEYGRTTHKVPIFMMRLGTAPAGSDPETRPGLHSTLFYPVPEATIKTGVTAMTATVLNLLRK
;
A
#
# COMPACT_ATOMS: atom_id res chain seq x y z
N MET A 1 -30.89 75.76 59.68
CA MET A 1 -29.92 74.74 59.20
C MET A 1 -30.69 73.71 58.43
N ARG A 2 -30.60 73.74 57.11
CA ARG A 2 -31.29 72.79 56.19
C ARG A 2 -30.26 71.77 55.72
N VAL A 3 -30.53 70.48 55.95
CA VAL A 3 -29.71 69.40 55.49
C VAL A 3 -30.32 68.89 54.15
N PHE A 4 -29.52 68.97 53.08
CA PHE A 4 -29.84 68.36 51.78
C PHE A 4 -29.49 66.89 51.80
N LYS A 5 -30.45 66.02 51.47
CA LYS A 5 -30.18 64.62 51.15
C LYS A 5 -30.11 64.45 49.63
N THR A 6 -28.94 64.12 49.14
CA THR A 6 -28.70 63.72 47.78
C THR A 6 -28.92 62.21 47.63
N GLY A 7 -29.93 61.81 46.83
CA GLY A 7 -30.17 60.42 46.47
C GLY A 7 -29.31 60.03 45.30
N LEU A 8 -28.56 58.96 45.42
CA LEU A 8 -27.79 58.28 44.34
C LEU A 8 -28.74 57.24 43.72
N LEU A 9 -29.10 57.44 42.44
CA LEU A 9 -29.70 56.38 41.57
C LEU A 9 -28.59 55.55 41.00
N ALA A 10 -28.53 54.29 41.41
CA ALA A 10 -27.65 53.31 40.78
C ALA A 10 -28.39 52.70 39.57
N PHE A 11 -27.88 52.95 38.36
CA PHE A 11 -28.29 52.22 37.14
C PHE A 11 -27.54 50.91 37.09
N ALA A 12 -28.21 49.80 37.32
CA ALA A 12 -27.70 48.49 37.06
C ALA A 12 -27.83 48.14 35.52
N LEU A 13 -26.70 48.19 34.80
CA LEU A 13 -26.63 47.64 33.45
C LEU A 13 -26.63 46.11 33.54
N LEU A 14 -27.70 45.44 33.18
CA LEU A 14 -27.71 44.00 32.88
C LEU A 14 -26.99 43.77 31.57
N ALA A 15 -25.75 43.31 31.63
CA ALA A 15 -25.07 42.74 30.47
C ALA A 15 -25.64 41.33 30.21
N ILE A 16 -26.55 41.24 29.24
CA ILE A 16 -27.01 39.95 28.70
C ILE A 16 -25.86 39.41 27.85
N SER A 17 -25.00 38.58 28.44
CA SER A 17 -24.05 37.75 27.69
C SER A 17 -24.85 36.70 26.92
N SER A 18 -25.07 36.91 25.63
CA SER A 18 -25.57 35.89 24.72
C SER A 18 -24.49 34.79 24.58
N PHE A 19 -24.54 33.80 25.45
CA PHE A 19 -23.90 32.52 25.17
C PHE A 19 -24.65 31.91 23.99
N GLY A 20 -24.13 32.12 22.78
CA GLY A 20 -24.53 31.33 21.64
C GLY A 20 -24.21 29.86 21.95
N LEU A 21 -25.26 29.06 22.13
CA LEU A 21 -25.12 27.62 22.08
C LEU A 21 -24.61 27.25 20.68
N HIS A 22 -23.27 27.17 20.52
CA HIS A 22 -22.72 26.39 19.42
C HIS A 22 -23.14 24.95 19.69
N ALA A 23 -24.12 24.45 18.96
CA ALA A 23 -24.42 23.02 18.96
C ALA A 23 -23.09 22.32 18.62
N ALA A 24 -22.60 21.49 19.53
CA ALA A 24 -21.37 20.72 19.30
C ALA A 24 -21.54 19.97 17.97
N GLN A 25 -20.65 20.20 17.03
CA GLN A 25 -20.70 19.49 15.75
C GLN A 25 -20.56 17.98 16.01
N PRO A 26 -21.31 17.13 15.32
CA PRO A 26 -21.18 15.70 15.49
C PRO A 26 -19.74 15.27 15.17
N SER A 27 -19.16 14.35 15.96
CA SER A 27 -17.85 13.80 15.71
C SER A 27 -17.79 13.20 14.29
N VAL A 28 -16.59 13.16 13.68
CA VAL A 28 -16.36 12.54 12.36
C VAL A 28 -16.89 11.12 12.36
N GLN A 29 -16.71 10.38 13.45
CA GLN A 29 -17.23 9.02 13.62
C GLN A 29 -18.75 8.91 13.47
N LYS A 30 -19.53 9.81 14.08
CA LYS A 30 -21.01 9.83 13.95
C LYS A 30 -21.47 10.17 12.54
N MET A 31 -20.68 10.94 11.81
CA MET A 31 -20.98 11.25 10.42
C MET A 31 -20.65 10.06 9.51
N ALA A 32 -19.53 9.37 9.73
CA ALA A 32 -19.19 8.15 9.02
C ALA A 32 -20.26 7.06 9.17
N GLU A 33 -20.88 6.92 10.35
CA GLU A 33 -22.00 6.00 10.57
C GLU A 33 -23.16 6.19 9.59
N LYS A 34 -23.47 7.42 9.22
CA LYS A 34 -24.56 7.73 8.26
C LYS A 34 -24.28 7.23 6.85
N HIS A 35 -23.00 7.18 6.47
CA HIS A 35 -22.58 6.73 5.13
C HIS A 35 -22.35 5.21 5.08
N THR A 36 -22.16 4.53 6.23
CA THR A 36 -21.77 3.11 6.31
C THR A 36 -22.68 2.20 5.49
N GLY A 37 -24.00 2.37 5.56
CA GLY A 37 -24.94 1.52 4.80
C GLY A 37 -24.74 1.60 3.28
N SER A 38 -24.60 2.80 2.73
CA SER A 38 -24.37 2.98 1.29
C SER A 38 -22.97 2.55 0.86
N LEU A 39 -21.97 2.70 1.71
CA LEU A 39 -20.61 2.25 1.48
C LEU A 39 -20.49 0.74 1.57
N LEU A 40 -21.26 0.08 2.44
CA LEU A 40 -21.32 -1.38 2.50
C LEU A 40 -21.81 -2.00 1.19
N GLU A 41 -22.80 -1.38 0.55
CA GLU A 41 -23.27 -1.86 -0.77
C GLU A 41 -22.23 -1.63 -1.87
N LEU A 42 -21.45 -0.53 -1.82
CA LEU A 42 -20.32 -0.30 -2.72
C LEU A 42 -19.20 -1.31 -2.49
N TYR A 43 -18.84 -1.58 -1.23
CA TYR A 43 -17.87 -2.60 -0.86
C TYR A 43 -18.26 -3.97 -1.43
N LYS A 44 -19.51 -4.42 -1.21
CA LYS A 44 -20.02 -5.69 -1.76
C LYS A 44 -19.95 -5.71 -3.29
N HIS A 45 -20.22 -4.58 -3.93
CA HIS A 45 -20.11 -4.47 -5.39
C HIS A 45 -18.68 -4.65 -5.87
N PHE A 46 -17.69 -3.95 -5.27
CA PHE A 46 -16.28 -4.12 -5.63
C PHE A 46 -15.79 -5.54 -5.33
N HIS A 47 -16.13 -6.07 -4.15
CA HIS A 47 -15.76 -7.42 -3.74
C HIS A 47 -16.26 -8.50 -4.72
N ALA A 48 -17.50 -8.39 -5.18
CA ALA A 48 -18.08 -9.34 -6.12
C ALA A 48 -17.60 -9.17 -7.58
N ASN A 49 -16.97 -8.04 -7.91
CA ASN A 49 -16.53 -7.70 -9.27
C ASN A 49 -15.05 -7.26 -9.30
N PRO A 50 -14.12 -8.07 -8.77
CA PRO A 50 -12.70 -7.72 -8.75
C PRO A 50 -12.10 -7.75 -10.16
N GLU A 51 -11.12 -6.88 -10.40
CA GLU A 51 -10.35 -6.81 -11.63
C GLU A 51 -8.85 -6.91 -11.33
N LEU A 52 -8.11 -7.70 -12.12
CA LEU A 52 -6.65 -7.86 -11.96
C LEU A 52 -5.90 -6.57 -12.28
N SER A 53 -4.66 -6.47 -11.78
CA SER A 53 -3.72 -5.42 -12.16
C SER A 53 -3.66 -5.24 -13.69
N TYR A 54 -3.70 -4.00 -14.16
CA TYR A 54 -3.79 -3.54 -15.55
C TYR A 54 -5.20 -3.63 -16.19
N PHE A 55 -6.16 -4.27 -15.56
CA PHE A 55 -7.50 -4.52 -16.12
C PHE A 55 -8.62 -3.82 -15.34
N GLU A 56 -8.33 -2.89 -14.45
CA GLU A 56 -9.24 -2.25 -13.49
C GLU A 56 -10.20 -1.22 -14.13
N GLN A 57 -10.63 -1.47 -15.37
CA GLN A 57 -11.43 -0.52 -16.15
C GLN A 57 -12.77 -0.20 -15.50
N ASN A 58 -13.51 -1.23 -15.03
CA ASN A 58 -14.85 -1.03 -14.48
C ASN A 58 -14.78 -0.49 -13.05
N THR A 59 -13.83 -0.96 -12.25
CA THR A 59 -13.57 -0.44 -10.90
C THR A 59 -13.25 1.04 -10.94
N SER A 60 -12.33 1.44 -11.82
CA SER A 60 -11.94 2.84 -12.02
C SER A 60 -13.08 3.70 -12.55
N ALA A 61 -13.86 3.21 -13.51
CA ALA A 61 -15.02 3.92 -14.03
C ALA A 61 -16.07 4.15 -12.93
N ARG A 62 -16.31 3.15 -12.07
CA ARG A 62 -17.22 3.28 -10.94
C ARG A 62 -16.71 4.28 -9.91
N LEU A 63 -15.41 4.22 -9.55
CA LEU A 63 -14.79 5.17 -8.66
C LEU A 63 -14.91 6.61 -9.20
N ALA A 64 -14.59 6.81 -10.48
CA ALA A 64 -14.68 8.12 -11.14
C ALA A 64 -16.12 8.70 -11.11
N ASP A 65 -17.12 7.88 -11.38
CA ASP A 65 -18.54 8.26 -11.32
C ASP A 65 -18.96 8.69 -9.91
N GLU A 66 -18.59 7.92 -8.88
CA GLU A 66 -18.92 8.22 -7.49
C GLU A 66 -18.21 9.48 -6.96
N LEU A 67 -16.96 9.73 -7.36
CA LEU A 67 -16.23 10.96 -7.03
C LEU A 67 -16.83 12.17 -7.73
N SER A 68 -17.25 12.02 -8.99
CA SER A 68 -17.95 13.09 -9.72
C SER A 68 -19.27 13.47 -9.06
N LYS A 69 -20.06 12.47 -8.60
CA LYS A 69 -21.30 12.70 -7.84
C LYS A 69 -21.04 13.40 -6.50
N ALA A 70 -19.88 13.16 -5.88
CA ALA A 70 -19.45 13.85 -4.66
C ALA A 70 -18.94 15.28 -4.91
N GLY A 71 -18.91 15.74 -6.18
CA GLY A 71 -18.56 17.11 -6.55
C GLY A 71 -17.06 17.35 -6.76
N TYR A 72 -16.27 16.30 -6.99
CA TYR A 72 -14.87 16.40 -7.39
C TYR A 72 -14.75 16.65 -8.90
N GLU A 73 -13.72 17.40 -9.30
CA GLU A 73 -13.26 17.47 -10.68
C GLU A 73 -12.44 16.21 -11.00
N VAL A 74 -12.99 15.32 -11.82
CA VAL A 74 -12.44 13.99 -12.06
C VAL A 74 -11.75 13.93 -13.42
N THR A 75 -10.55 13.39 -13.46
CA THR A 75 -9.82 12.99 -14.68
C THR A 75 -9.63 11.48 -14.67
N TYR A 76 -10.06 10.82 -15.76
CA TYR A 76 -10.04 9.36 -15.93
C TYR A 76 -10.08 9.01 -17.42
N PRO A 77 -9.32 8.06 -17.92
CA PRO A 77 -8.21 7.36 -17.24
C PRO A 77 -6.92 8.17 -17.20
N VAL A 78 -6.07 7.92 -16.19
CA VAL A 78 -4.77 8.58 -15.97
C VAL A 78 -3.70 7.53 -15.71
N GLY A 79 -2.49 7.81 -16.18
CA GLY A 79 -1.31 6.99 -15.95
C GLY A 79 -0.69 6.46 -17.25
N LYS A 80 0.63 6.22 -17.19
CA LYS A 80 1.42 5.73 -18.32
C LYS A 80 2.42 4.70 -17.83
N TYR A 81 2.21 3.45 -18.21
CA TYR A 81 3.17 2.39 -17.94
C TYR A 81 4.44 2.52 -18.81
N PRO A 82 5.56 1.94 -18.37
CA PRO A 82 6.76 1.82 -19.19
C PRO A 82 6.47 1.12 -20.52
N ALA A 83 7.27 1.44 -21.57
CA ALA A 83 7.02 0.98 -22.96
C ALA A 83 7.00 -0.54 -23.16
N HIS A 84 7.53 -1.32 -22.20
CA HIS A 84 7.50 -2.78 -22.26
C HIS A 84 6.21 -3.38 -21.68
N ILE A 85 5.35 -2.55 -21.06
CA ILE A 85 4.03 -2.93 -20.55
C ILE A 85 2.97 -2.37 -21.51
N ASP A 86 2.44 -3.21 -22.38
CA ASP A 86 1.44 -2.83 -23.39
C ASP A 86 0.01 -2.93 -22.84
N TYR A 87 -0.25 -2.25 -21.72
CA TYR A 87 -1.57 -2.13 -21.11
C TYR A 87 -1.93 -0.67 -20.88
N LYS A 88 -3.22 -0.38 -20.92
CA LYS A 88 -3.74 0.95 -20.58
C LYS A 88 -3.77 1.12 -19.06
N CYS A 89 -3.30 2.25 -18.56
CA CYS A 89 -3.48 2.59 -17.15
C CYS A 89 -4.85 3.21 -16.93
N TRP A 90 -5.61 2.65 -15.99
CA TRP A 90 -6.97 3.07 -15.67
C TRP A 90 -7.04 3.91 -14.39
N GLY A 91 -5.95 4.57 -14.01
CA GLY A 91 -5.90 5.40 -12.81
C GLY A 91 -6.93 6.54 -12.82
N VAL A 92 -7.34 6.97 -11.65
CA VAL A 92 -8.29 8.06 -11.43
C VAL A 92 -7.61 9.15 -10.62
N VAL A 93 -7.74 10.41 -11.06
CA VAL A 93 -7.35 11.59 -10.25
C VAL A 93 -8.57 12.49 -10.12
N ALA A 94 -8.92 12.83 -8.88
CA ALA A 94 -10.05 13.71 -8.60
C ALA A 94 -9.65 14.82 -7.63
N VAL A 95 -10.05 16.05 -7.92
CA VAL A 95 -9.63 17.25 -7.17
C VAL A 95 -10.84 17.96 -6.59
N LEU A 96 -10.75 18.32 -5.32
CA LEU A 96 -11.73 19.16 -4.64
C LEU A 96 -11.00 20.37 -4.04
N LYS A 97 -11.26 21.57 -4.58
CA LYS A 97 -10.73 22.83 -4.06
C LYS A 97 -11.72 23.49 -3.10
N ASN A 98 -11.21 24.04 -2.01
CA ASN A 98 -12.00 24.72 -0.99
C ASN A 98 -11.24 25.92 -0.36
N GLY A 99 -10.89 26.90 -1.20
CA GLY A 99 -10.11 28.07 -0.80
C GLY A 99 -8.61 27.83 -0.73
N ASP A 100 -7.89 28.79 -0.21
CA ASP A 100 -6.42 28.72 -0.03
C ASP A 100 -6.07 27.83 1.16
N GLY A 101 -4.97 27.11 1.06
CA GLY A 101 -4.48 26.23 2.11
C GLY A 101 -3.61 25.08 1.57
N PRO A 102 -3.25 24.12 2.41
CA PRO A 102 -2.45 22.98 2.00
C PRO A 102 -3.16 22.09 0.97
N THR A 103 -2.38 21.30 0.27
CA THR A 103 -2.86 20.23 -0.61
C THR A 103 -2.59 18.88 0.04
N VAL A 104 -3.61 18.06 0.17
CA VAL A 104 -3.50 16.68 0.70
C VAL A 104 -3.91 15.69 -0.37
N LEU A 105 -3.01 14.75 -0.65
CA LEU A 105 -3.27 13.61 -1.52
C LEU A 105 -3.74 12.42 -0.68
N VAL A 106 -4.84 11.79 -1.10
CA VAL A 106 -5.37 10.56 -0.49
C VAL A 106 -5.39 9.47 -1.56
N ARG A 107 -4.77 8.34 -1.27
CA ARG A 107 -4.65 7.22 -2.21
C ARG A 107 -5.42 5.99 -1.72
N GLY A 108 -6.13 5.34 -2.64
CA GLY A 108 -6.59 3.96 -2.54
C GLY A 108 -6.21 3.21 -3.81
N ASP A 109 -5.73 1.98 -3.66
CA ASP A 109 -5.49 1.06 -4.76
C ASP A 109 -6.75 0.28 -5.11
N MET A 110 -6.77 -0.37 -6.28
CA MET A 110 -8.02 -0.90 -6.85
C MET A 110 -7.90 -2.31 -7.41
N ASP A 111 -6.70 -2.82 -7.62
CA ASP A 111 -6.47 -4.10 -8.29
C ASP A 111 -6.68 -5.31 -7.37
N ALA A 112 -6.94 -6.46 -8.00
CA ALA A 112 -7.19 -7.73 -7.33
C ALA A 112 -6.18 -8.80 -7.78
N LEU A 113 -6.24 -9.98 -7.16
CA LEU A 113 -5.30 -11.07 -7.33
C LEU A 113 -5.91 -12.26 -8.09
N PRO A 114 -5.09 -13.04 -8.85
CA PRO A 114 -5.52 -14.24 -9.55
C PRO A 114 -5.69 -15.40 -8.56
N MET A 115 -6.78 -15.38 -7.79
CA MET A 115 -7.07 -16.34 -6.73
C MET A 115 -8.53 -16.73 -6.72
N THR A 116 -8.81 -18.00 -6.38
CA THR A 116 -10.19 -18.51 -6.17
C THR A 116 -10.63 -18.18 -4.75
N GLU A 117 -11.67 -17.39 -4.60
CA GLU A 117 -12.25 -17.09 -3.30
C GLU A 117 -12.94 -18.31 -2.66
N LYS A 118 -12.72 -18.53 -1.37
CA LYS A 118 -13.28 -19.63 -0.59
C LYS A 118 -13.91 -19.15 0.73
N THR A 119 -14.25 -17.89 0.83
CA THR A 119 -14.81 -17.28 2.07
C THR A 119 -16.22 -17.78 2.38
N GLY A 120 -17.00 -18.19 1.37
CA GLY A 120 -18.40 -18.58 1.53
C GLY A 120 -19.34 -17.39 1.76
N LEU A 121 -18.90 -16.17 1.54
CA LEU A 121 -19.73 -14.96 1.68
C LEU A 121 -20.84 -14.95 0.62
N PRO A 122 -22.02 -14.39 0.93
CA PRO A 122 -23.13 -14.33 -0.04
C PRO A 122 -22.83 -13.41 -1.25
N TYR A 123 -21.80 -12.59 -1.16
CA TYR A 123 -21.29 -11.71 -2.21
C TYR A 123 -19.85 -12.07 -2.63
N ALA A 124 -19.41 -13.29 -2.33
CA ALA A 124 -18.10 -13.80 -2.74
C ALA A 124 -17.91 -13.66 -4.25
N SER A 125 -16.68 -13.39 -4.68
CA SER A 125 -16.33 -13.29 -6.09
C SER A 125 -16.48 -14.62 -6.81
N SER A 126 -17.12 -14.57 -7.98
CA SER A 126 -17.09 -15.62 -9.00
C SER A 126 -16.50 -15.10 -10.30
N ALA A 127 -15.84 -13.96 -10.26
CA ALA A 127 -15.24 -13.31 -11.42
C ALA A 127 -14.12 -14.17 -12.00
N ARG A 128 -14.07 -14.24 -13.32
CA ARG A 128 -12.99 -14.89 -14.08
C ARG A 128 -12.57 -13.99 -15.22
N MET A 129 -11.28 -13.83 -15.40
CA MET A 129 -10.74 -13.03 -16.49
C MET A 129 -9.40 -13.59 -16.98
N ALA A 130 -8.98 -13.19 -18.18
CA ALA A 130 -7.65 -13.51 -18.66
C ALA A 130 -6.61 -12.69 -17.88
N ASP A 131 -5.57 -13.37 -17.42
CA ASP A 131 -4.40 -12.70 -16.83
C ASP A 131 -3.42 -12.19 -17.90
N ILE A 132 -2.28 -11.66 -17.48
CA ILE A 132 -1.24 -11.16 -18.40
C ILE A 132 -0.60 -12.25 -19.28
N SER A 133 -0.74 -13.53 -18.93
CA SER A 133 -0.30 -14.68 -19.75
C SER A 133 -1.35 -15.10 -20.77
N GLY A 134 -2.59 -14.60 -20.67
CA GLY A 134 -3.74 -14.99 -21.44
C GLY A 134 -4.48 -16.20 -20.86
N GLU A 135 -4.08 -16.71 -19.70
CA GLU A 135 -4.79 -17.78 -19.00
C GLU A 135 -6.02 -17.24 -18.26
N THR A 136 -7.14 -17.96 -18.35
CA THR A 136 -8.35 -17.59 -17.61
C THR A 136 -8.25 -18.05 -16.16
N VAL A 137 -8.20 -17.11 -15.23
CA VAL A 137 -8.07 -17.33 -13.78
C VAL A 137 -9.28 -16.81 -13.02
N ASP A 138 -9.54 -17.36 -11.85
CA ASP A 138 -10.47 -16.78 -10.88
C ASP A 138 -9.83 -15.53 -10.25
N VAL A 139 -10.63 -14.55 -9.83
CA VAL A 139 -10.14 -13.28 -9.30
C VAL A 139 -10.78 -12.96 -7.95
N MET A 140 -9.97 -12.50 -7.00
CA MET A 140 -10.40 -12.17 -5.65
C MET A 140 -9.65 -10.93 -5.11
N HIS A 141 -10.35 -10.07 -4.37
CA HIS A 141 -9.72 -9.02 -3.55
C HIS A 141 -9.08 -9.61 -2.27
N ALA A 142 -8.03 -10.40 -2.42
CA ALA A 142 -7.35 -11.06 -1.31
C ALA A 142 -6.37 -10.15 -0.54
N CYS A 143 -6.17 -8.90 -1.01
CA CYS A 143 -5.40 -7.86 -0.32
C CYS A 143 -6.28 -6.75 0.28
N GLY A 144 -7.60 -6.75 -0.02
CA GLY A 144 -8.55 -5.80 0.55
C GLY A 144 -8.65 -4.45 -0.16
N HIS A 145 -8.21 -4.36 -1.44
CA HIS A 145 -8.27 -3.12 -2.20
C HIS A 145 -9.71 -2.66 -2.51
N ASP A 146 -10.68 -3.56 -2.47
CA ASP A 146 -12.12 -3.23 -2.43
C ASP A 146 -12.49 -2.40 -1.19
N MET A 147 -11.91 -2.73 -0.03
CA MET A 147 -12.05 -1.95 1.20
C MET A 147 -11.36 -0.60 1.07
N HIS A 148 -10.13 -0.55 0.52
CA HIS A 148 -9.39 0.69 0.32
C HIS A 148 -10.15 1.65 -0.61
N THR A 149 -10.66 1.16 -1.74
CA THR A 149 -11.52 1.93 -2.65
C THR A 149 -12.79 2.44 -1.97
N THR A 150 -13.40 1.61 -1.12
CA THR A 150 -14.62 1.97 -0.36
C THR A 150 -14.33 3.05 0.68
N VAL A 151 -13.25 2.93 1.44
CA VAL A 151 -12.82 3.92 2.44
C VAL A 151 -12.46 5.23 1.77
N LEU A 152 -11.73 5.19 0.66
CA LEU A 152 -11.38 6.35 -0.16
C LEU A 152 -12.65 7.13 -0.57
N LEU A 153 -13.67 6.43 -1.10
CA LEU A 153 -14.95 7.04 -1.47
C LEU A 153 -15.70 7.61 -0.27
N GLY A 154 -15.68 6.89 0.85
CA GLY A 154 -16.29 7.35 2.09
C GLY A 154 -15.66 8.64 2.59
N ALA A 155 -14.34 8.70 2.66
CA ALA A 155 -13.59 9.89 3.05
C ALA A 155 -13.82 11.05 2.07
N ALA A 156 -13.82 10.78 0.75
CA ALA A 156 -14.10 11.80 -0.26
C ALA A 156 -15.50 12.44 -0.09
N ARG A 157 -16.54 11.63 0.13
CA ARG A 157 -17.90 12.12 0.39
C ARG A 157 -17.96 12.95 1.68
N MET A 158 -17.35 12.46 2.76
CA MET A 158 -17.27 13.17 4.03
C MET A 158 -16.59 14.54 3.91
N LEU A 159 -15.46 14.61 3.19
CA LEU A 159 -14.73 15.86 2.96
C LEU A 159 -15.52 16.85 2.12
N ALA A 160 -16.31 16.38 1.15
CA ALA A 160 -17.23 17.22 0.39
C ALA A 160 -18.35 17.78 1.26
N ASP A 161 -18.91 16.98 2.17
CA ASP A 161 -19.96 17.41 3.10
C ASP A 161 -19.42 18.39 4.17
N LEU A 162 -18.14 18.30 4.50
CA LEU A 162 -17.48 19.07 5.58
C LEU A 162 -16.69 20.30 5.07
N LYS A 163 -16.96 20.82 3.88
CA LYS A 163 -16.26 21.98 3.30
C LYS A 163 -16.21 23.23 4.20
N ASN A 164 -17.16 23.39 5.10
CA ASN A 164 -17.17 24.47 6.07
C ASN A 164 -16.11 24.35 7.18
N GLN A 165 -15.46 23.18 7.33
CA GLN A 165 -14.51 22.88 8.41
C GLN A 165 -13.03 22.94 7.98
N TRP A 166 -12.75 23.02 6.67
CA TRP A 166 -11.39 22.99 6.14
C TRP A 166 -11.20 23.99 5.01
N SER A 167 -9.93 24.24 4.66
CA SER A 167 -9.55 25.01 3.47
C SER A 167 -8.29 24.41 2.84
N GLY A 168 -8.14 24.58 1.53
CA GLY A 168 -7.06 23.99 0.75
C GLY A 168 -7.57 23.12 -0.39
N THR A 169 -6.80 22.08 -0.73
CA THR A 169 -7.11 21.19 -1.85
C THR A 169 -6.97 19.72 -1.43
N VAL A 170 -7.96 18.92 -1.80
CA VAL A 170 -7.91 17.46 -1.68
C VAL A 170 -7.70 16.87 -3.07
N VAL A 171 -6.68 16.02 -3.22
CA VAL A 171 -6.41 15.23 -4.43
C VAL A 171 -6.65 13.76 -4.08
N ILE A 172 -7.67 13.16 -4.68
CA ILE A 172 -7.99 11.73 -4.52
C ILE A 172 -7.34 10.96 -5.67
N ILE A 173 -6.70 9.85 -5.36
CA ILE A 173 -6.11 8.93 -6.34
C ILE A 173 -6.74 7.54 -6.18
N GLY A 174 -7.35 7.03 -7.27
CA GLY A 174 -7.59 5.61 -7.48
C GLY A 174 -6.43 5.03 -8.26
N GLN A 175 -5.59 4.24 -7.59
CA GLN A 175 -4.38 3.70 -8.18
C GLN A 175 -4.59 2.28 -8.69
N THR A 176 -4.09 1.99 -9.87
CA THR A 176 -4.05 0.64 -10.49
C THR A 176 -2.76 -0.10 -10.15
N ALA A 177 -2.73 -1.40 -10.39
CA ALA A 177 -1.53 -2.25 -10.44
C ALA A 177 -0.55 -2.09 -9.27
N GLU A 178 -1.07 -2.02 -8.03
CA GLU A 178 -0.24 -2.04 -6.82
C GLU A 178 0.46 -3.38 -6.67
N GLU A 179 -0.25 -4.50 -6.88
CA GLU A 179 0.23 -5.88 -6.78
C GLU A 179 1.35 -6.23 -7.80
N ARG A 180 1.61 -5.29 -8.73
CA ARG A 180 2.71 -5.33 -9.70
C ARG A 180 3.77 -4.26 -9.43
N GLY A 181 3.64 -3.46 -8.38
CA GLY A 181 4.56 -2.38 -8.01
C GLY A 181 4.67 -1.28 -9.07
N GLY A 182 3.65 -1.14 -9.95
CA GLY A 182 3.76 -0.27 -11.13
C GLY A 182 2.76 0.88 -11.21
N GLY A 183 1.75 0.90 -10.36
CA GLY A 183 0.65 1.86 -10.46
C GLY A 183 1.05 3.28 -10.06
N ALA A 184 1.74 3.43 -8.95
CA ALA A 184 2.22 4.74 -8.50
C ALA A 184 3.20 5.36 -9.51
N THR A 185 4.16 4.57 -10.00
CA THR A 185 5.10 5.03 -11.03
C THR A 185 4.41 5.41 -12.33
N ALA A 186 3.35 4.69 -12.73
CA ALA A 186 2.58 5.01 -13.93
C ALA A 186 1.84 6.35 -13.81
N LEU A 187 1.25 6.66 -12.66
CA LEU A 187 0.61 7.95 -12.39
C LEU A 187 1.62 9.10 -12.39
N LEU A 188 2.77 8.90 -11.74
CA LEU A 188 3.86 9.89 -11.73
C LEU A 188 4.44 10.10 -13.14
N ALA A 189 4.60 9.04 -13.93
CA ALA A 189 5.10 9.12 -15.31
C ALA A 189 4.14 9.83 -16.26
N ASP A 190 2.83 9.86 -15.97
CA ASP A 190 1.83 10.64 -16.70
C ASP A 190 1.72 12.09 -16.19
N GLY A 191 2.62 12.51 -15.33
CA GLY A 191 2.71 13.89 -14.86
C GLY A 191 1.78 14.21 -13.70
N LEU A 192 1.59 13.31 -12.74
CA LEU A 192 0.72 13.53 -11.58
C LEU A 192 1.05 14.84 -10.85
N TYR A 193 2.32 15.13 -10.63
CA TYR A 193 2.77 16.33 -9.92
C TYR A 193 3.03 17.55 -10.83
N GLU A 194 2.87 17.41 -12.14
CA GLU A 194 2.96 18.48 -13.13
C GLU A 194 1.59 18.97 -13.59
N ARG A 195 0.59 18.09 -13.64
CA ARG A 195 -0.77 18.36 -14.14
C ARG A 195 -1.72 18.76 -13.02
N TRP A 196 -1.49 18.27 -11.82
CA TRP A 196 -2.28 18.56 -10.63
C TRP A 196 -1.43 19.18 -9.54
N PRO A 197 -2.05 19.83 -8.52
CA PRO A 197 -1.29 20.43 -7.43
C PRO A 197 -0.40 19.40 -6.73
N VAL A 198 0.89 19.76 -6.58
CA VAL A 198 1.82 18.96 -5.77
C VAL A 198 1.32 18.95 -4.34
N PRO A 199 1.16 17.79 -3.70
CA PRO A 199 0.65 17.73 -2.34
C PRO A 199 1.72 18.14 -1.31
N ASP A 200 1.28 18.82 -0.24
CA ASP A 200 2.08 19.05 0.95
C ASP A 200 2.20 17.78 1.80
N TYR A 201 1.19 16.91 1.72
CA TYR A 201 1.13 15.62 2.41
C TYR A 201 0.43 14.58 1.53
N ALA A 202 0.88 13.32 1.61
CA ALA A 202 0.15 12.20 1.02
C ALA A 202 -0.16 11.15 2.07
N VAL A 203 -1.42 10.68 2.08
CA VAL A 203 -1.91 9.70 3.06
C VAL A 203 -2.62 8.55 2.35
N ALA A 204 -2.46 7.36 2.91
CA ALA A 204 -3.14 6.15 2.49
C ALA A 204 -3.46 5.28 3.71
N GLU A 205 -4.26 4.25 3.51
CA GLU A 205 -4.42 3.17 4.47
C GLU A 205 -4.30 1.81 3.76
N HIS A 206 -4.00 0.79 4.52
CA HIS A 206 -3.96 -0.59 4.04
C HIS A 206 -4.58 -1.51 5.07
N THR A 207 -5.42 -2.44 4.63
CA THR A 207 -6.03 -3.47 5.47
C THR A 207 -4.98 -4.30 6.19
N ASP A 208 -5.27 -4.67 7.44
CA ASP A 208 -4.38 -5.49 8.27
C ASP A 208 -5.19 -6.50 9.10
N PRO A 209 -5.14 -7.80 8.77
CA PRO A 209 -5.84 -8.83 9.52
C PRO A 209 -5.21 -9.16 10.88
N SER A 210 -4.05 -8.62 11.20
CA SER A 210 -3.47 -8.74 12.55
C SER A 210 -4.18 -7.86 13.58
N LEU A 211 -4.87 -6.80 13.10
CA LEU A 211 -5.64 -5.86 13.90
C LEU A 211 -7.14 -6.16 13.82
N GLU A 212 -7.85 -5.92 14.92
CA GLU A 212 -9.30 -6.04 14.95
C GLU A 212 -9.98 -4.88 14.20
N ALA A 213 -11.11 -5.15 13.58
CA ALA A 213 -11.96 -4.11 13.00
C ALA A 213 -12.39 -3.13 14.12
N GLY A 214 -12.12 -1.84 13.90
CA GLY A 214 -12.21 -0.80 14.93
C GLY A 214 -10.86 -0.22 15.33
N GLN A 215 -9.76 -0.86 14.96
CA GLN A 215 -8.39 -0.44 15.29
C GLN A 215 -7.67 0.15 14.08
N ILE A 216 -6.76 1.09 14.37
CA ILE A 216 -5.79 1.65 13.42
C ILE A 216 -4.39 1.38 13.94
N GLY A 217 -3.55 0.78 13.09
CA GLY A 217 -2.12 0.62 13.34
C GLY A 217 -1.29 1.73 12.70
N TYR A 218 -0.19 2.10 13.32
CA TYR A 218 0.77 3.05 12.77
C TYR A 218 2.22 2.63 13.07
N CYS A 219 3.13 2.95 12.15
CA CYS A 219 4.55 2.69 12.30
C CYS A 219 5.33 3.92 11.83
N PRO A 220 5.97 4.70 12.73
CA PRO A 220 6.80 5.83 12.34
C PRO A 220 8.11 5.36 11.69
N GLY A 221 8.59 6.08 10.69
CA GLY A 221 9.82 5.72 9.99
C GLY A 221 9.63 4.57 9.01
N TRP A 222 10.56 3.64 8.99
CA TRP A 222 10.49 2.49 8.08
C TRP A 222 9.31 1.58 8.44
N ALA A 223 8.28 1.55 7.59
CA ALA A 223 7.06 0.82 7.83
C ALA A 223 6.94 -0.46 6.98
N MET A 224 7.42 -0.41 5.71
CA MET A 224 7.44 -1.58 4.83
C MET A 224 8.77 -1.68 4.09
N ALA A 225 9.19 -2.91 3.79
CA ALA A 225 10.48 -3.16 3.14
C ALA A 225 10.43 -2.83 1.64
N ASN A 226 11.61 -2.58 1.07
CA ASN A 226 11.77 -2.68 -0.38
C ASN A 226 11.61 -4.13 -0.85
N VAL A 227 11.22 -4.31 -2.09
CA VAL A 227 11.12 -5.60 -2.78
C VAL A 227 11.99 -5.57 -4.02
N ASP A 228 12.89 -6.52 -4.13
CA ASP A 228 13.61 -6.80 -5.39
C ASP A 228 13.36 -8.25 -5.79
N MET A 229 12.99 -8.46 -7.05
CA MET A 229 12.94 -9.78 -7.68
C MET A 229 14.18 -9.95 -8.54
N ILE A 230 14.91 -11.06 -8.33
CA ILE A 230 16.18 -11.34 -9.02
C ILE A 230 16.11 -12.73 -9.62
N ASP A 231 16.31 -12.81 -10.93
CA ASP A 231 16.47 -14.07 -11.65
C ASP A 231 17.95 -14.35 -11.92
N ILE A 232 18.39 -15.56 -11.58
CA ILE A 232 19.76 -16.00 -11.82
C ILE A 232 19.74 -17.25 -12.70
N THR A 233 20.42 -17.18 -13.85
CA THR A 233 20.69 -18.36 -14.68
C THR A 233 22.10 -18.84 -14.41
N ILE A 234 22.21 -19.96 -13.69
CA ILE A 234 23.48 -20.66 -13.46
C ILE A 234 23.78 -21.50 -14.70
N ARG A 235 24.83 -21.18 -15.42
CA ARG A 235 25.23 -21.89 -16.63
C ARG A 235 26.36 -22.87 -16.34
N GLY A 236 26.22 -24.10 -16.82
CA GLY A 236 27.23 -25.17 -16.73
C GLY A 236 27.62 -25.65 -18.12
N VAL A 237 28.15 -26.88 -18.17
CA VAL A 237 28.42 -27.61 -19.39
C VAL A 237 27.77 -28.99 -19.25
N GLY A 238 26.74 -29.26 -20.03
CA GLY A 238 26.00 -30.50 -19.99
C GLY A 238 26.84 -31.71 -20.34
N SER A 239 26.53 -32.85 -19.72
CA SER A 239 27.25 -34.09 -19.97
C SER A 239 26.43 -35.32 -19.56
N HIS A 240 26.95 -36.52 -19.88
CA HIS A 240 26.37 -37.76 -19.39
C HIS A 240 26.55 -37.88 -17.86
N GLY A 241 25.47 -38.14 -17.10
CA GLY A 241 25.50 -38.22 -15.66
C GLY A 241 26.53 -39.21 -15.06
N ALA A 242 26.92 -40.30 -15.81
CA ALA A 242 28.00 -41.17 -15.45
C ALA A 242 29.41 -40.67 -15.83
N ARG A 243 29.52 -39.51 -16.47
CA ARG A 243 30.78 -38.90 -16.91
C ARG A 243 30.87 -37.42 -16.51
N PRO A 244 30.72 -37.09 -15.20
CA PRO A 244 30.65 -35.70 -14.74
C PRO A 244 31.96 -34.91 -15.00
N HIS A 245 33.06 -35.57 -15.15
CA HIS A 245 34.38 -34.97 -15.49
C HIS A 245 34.43 -34.38 -16.91
N GLN A 246 33.44 -34.64 -17.76
CA GLN A 246 33.35 -34.09 -19.12
C GLN A 246 32.50 -32.82 -19.20
N GLY A 247 31.90 -32.36 -18.07
CA GLY A 247 31.05 -31.22 -17.98
C GLY A 247 31.32 -30.36 -16.75
N ILE A 248 30.47 -29.35 -16.56
CA ILE A 248 30.39 -28.57 -15.32
C ILE A 248 28.92 -28.60 -14.88
N ASP A 249 28.65 -29.25 -13.77
CA ASP A 249 27.30 -29.52 -13.31
C ASP A 249 26.64 -28.27 -12.70
N PRO A 250 25.67 -27.62 -13.38
CA PRO A 250 25.02 -26.45 -12.87
C PRO A 250 24.04 -26.77 -11.71
N VAL A 251 23.61 -28.00 -11.51
CA VAL A 251 22.79 -28.41 -10.36
C VAL A 251 23.60 -28.36 -9.09
N VAL A 252 24.80 -28.99 -9.09
CA VAL A 252 25.72 -28.92 -7.96
C VAL A 252 26.18 -27.49 -7.70
N LEU A 253 26.50 -26.73 -8.77
CA LEU A 253 26.89 -25.34 -8.65
C LEU A 253 25.78 -24.48 -8.04
N SER A 254 24.50 -24.68 -8.44
CA SER A 254 23.35 -23.98 -7.86
C SER A 254 23.21 -24.26 -6.36
N ALA A 255 23.38 -25.49 -5.93
CA ALA A 255 23.37 -25.85 -4.50
C ALA A 255 24.46 -25.10 -3.71
N GLN A 256 25.67 -25.00 -4.28
CA GLN A 256 26.78 -24.25 -3.66
C GLN A 256 26.47 -22.75 -3.59
N VAL A 257 25.93 -22.17 -4.65
CA VAL A 257 25.49 -20.75 -4.70
C VAL A 257 24.42 -20.52 -3.65
N ILE A 258 23.34 -21.31 -3.60
CA ILE A 258 22.26 -21.18 -2.62
C ILE A 258 22.80 -21.20 -1.19
N ASN A 259 23.68 -22.16 -0.85
CA ASN A 259 24.29 -22.21 0.47
C ASN A 259 25.16 -20.98 0.78
N ALA A 260 25.96 -20.53 -0.18
CA ALA A 260 26.82 -19.36 0.00
C ALA A 260 26.00 -18.06 0.15
N LEU A 261 24.87 -17.93 -0.54
CA LEU A 261 23.96 -16.79 -0.43
C LEU A 261 23.38 -16.63 0.99
N GLN A 262 23.27 -17.71 1.79
CA GLN A 262 22.83 -17.60 3.19
C GLN A 262 23.78 -16.75 4.04
N THR A 263 25.02 -16.59 3.60
CA THR A 263 26.01 -15.75 4.28
C THR A 263 25.81 -14.23 3.99
N VAL A 264 25.01 -13.89 3.01
CA VAL A 264 24.76 -12.48 2.67
C VAL A 264 24.14 -11.75 3.86
N VAL A 265 23.06 -12.25 4.41
CA VAL A 265 22.42 -11.66 5.59
C VAL A 265 23.27 -11.85 6.84
N SER A 266 23.76 -13.06 7.08
CA SER A 266 24.43 -13.39 8.34
C SER A 266 25.84 -12.83 8.47
N ARG A 267 26.54 -12.43 7.38
CA ARG A 267 27.96 -12.03 7.38
C ARG A 267 28.29 -10.76 6.58
N ASN A 268 27.40 -10.27 5.72
CA ASN A 268 27.73 -9.14 4.85
C ASN A 268 27.00 -7.84 5.20
N ILE A 269 25.86 -7.88 5.90
CA ILE A 269 25.17 -6.70 6.42
C ILE A 269 25.40 -6.54 7.92
N ASN A 270 25.15 -5.34 8.43
CA ASN A 270 25.22 -5.10 9.86
C ASN A 270 24.14 -5.93 10.58
N PRO A 271 24.45 -6.70 11.64
CA PRO A 271 23.48 -7.54 12.35
C PRO A 271 22.22 -6.85 12.88
N ILE A 272 22.27 -5.53 13.09
CA ILE A 272 21.12 -4.72 13.51
C ILE A 272 20.29 -4.15 12.34
N GLU A 273 20.73 -4.37 11.10
CA GLU A 273 20.00 -3.96 9.91
C GLU A 273 19.20 -5.14 9.34
N PRO A 274 17.89 -5.03 9.22
CA PRO A 274 17.07 -6.09 8.64
C PRO A 274 17.40 -6.33 7.17
N GLY A 275 17.46 -7.60 6.78
CA GLY A 275 17.60 -8.01 5.39
C GLY A 275 17.08 -9.42 5.18
N VAL A 276 16.50 -9.68 4.02
CA VAL A 276 15.99 -10.99 3.59
C VAL A 276 16.59 -11.33 2.23
N VAL A 277 17.10 -12.54 2.07
CA VAL A 277 17.49 -13.15 0.79
C VAL A 277 16.87 -14.54 0.76
N THR A 278 15.85 -14.72 -0.05
CA THR A 278 15.17 -16.02 -0.20
C THR A 278 15.27 -16.49 -1.64
N VAL A 279 15.78 -17.71 -1.85
CA VAL A 279 15.67 -18.43 -3.11
C VAL A 279 14.33 -19.16 -3.08
N GLY A 280 13.33 -18.58 -3.76
CA GLY A 280 11.95 -19.08 -3.76
C GLY A 280 11.72 -20.19 -4.79
N SER A 281 12.56 -20.28 -5.83
CA SER A 281 12.38 -21.22 -6.92
C SER A 281 13.72 -21.69 -7.49
N ILE A 282 13.79 -22.98 -7.87
CA ILE A 282 14.92 -23.61 -8.58
C ILE A 282 14.37 -24.53 -9.65
N HIS A 283 14.81 -24.32 -10.89
CA HIS A 283 14.40 -25.12 -12.04
C HIS A 283 15.61 -25.52 -12.90
N GLY A 284 15.78 -26.80 -13.13
CA GLY A 284 16.85 -27.33 -14.00
C GLY A 284 16.91 -28.84 -14.03
N GLY A 285 17.42 -29.35 -15.15
CA GLY A 285 17.49 -30.79 -15.39
C GLY A 285 16.17 -31.38 -15.88
N THR A 286 16.26 -32.47 -16.65
CA THR A 286 15.09 -33.17 -17.25
C THR A 286 15.09 -34.66 -16.95
N LYS A 287 16.25 -35.24 -16.67
CA LYS A 287 16.41 -36.69 -16.45
C LYS A 287 17.59 -37.00 -15.55
N HIS A 288 17.45 -38.02 -14.70
CA HIS A 288 18.42 -38.40 -13.67
C HIS A 288 19.83 -38.78 -14.16
N ASN A 289 20.03 -39.09 -15.43
CA ASN A 289 21.32 -39.43 -16.04
C ASN A 289 21.88 -38.39 -17.02
N ILE A 290 21.37 -37.14 -16.98
CA ILE A 290 21.79 -36.02 -17.80
C ILE A 290 22.15 -34.85 -16.90
N ILE A 291 23.38 -34.35 -17.02
CA ILE A 291 23.77 -33.05 -16.45
C ILE A 291 23.30 -31.97 -17.43
N PRO A 292 22.44 -31.03 -17.00
CA PRO A 292 21.88 -29.99 -17.88
C PRO A 292 22.92 -28.91 -18.20
N ASP A 293 22.60 -28.04 -19.16
CA ASP A 293 23.43 -26.86 -19.49
C ASP A 293 23.21 -25.68 -18.54
N GLU A 294 22.03 -25.59 -17.91
CA GLU A 294 21.67 -24.48 -17.02
C GLU A 294 20.70 -24.88 -15.91
N VAL A 295 20.68 -24.05 -14.86
CA VAL A 295 19.66 -24.05 -13.79
C VAL A 295 19.24 -22.61 -13.54
N LYS A 296 17.94 -22.37 -13.39
CA LYS A 296 17.35 -21.07 -13.08
C LYS A 296 16.98 -20.98 -11.61
N LEU A 297 17.37 -19.90 -10.96
CA LEU A 297 16.99 -19.54 -9.58
C LEU A 297 16.18 -18.24 -9.62
N GLN A 298 15.14 -18.17 -8.80
CA GLN A 298 14.36 -16.96 -8.59
C GLN A 298 14.43 -16.56 -7.12
N LEU A 299 14.83 -15.32 -6.87
CA LEU A 299 15.06 -14.79 -5.54
C LEU A 299 14.15 -13.59 -5.26
N THR A 300 13.76 -13.46 -3.99
CA THR A 300 13.26 -12.18 -3.47
C THR A 300 14.24 -11.63 -2.42
N VAL A 301 14.51 -10.33 -2.50
CA VAL A 301 15.39 -9.60 -1.59
C VAL A 301 14.63 -8.46 -0.94
N ARG A 302 14.74 -8.32 0.39
CA ARG A 302 14.03 -7.31 1.17
C ARG A 302 14.99 -6.59 2.11
N SER A 303 14.80 -5.29 2.28
CA SER A 303 15.46 -4.45 3.28
C SER A 303 14.69 -3.12 3.42
N TYR A 304 15.13 -2.24 4.32
CA TYR A 304 14.48 -0.93 4.47
C TYR A 304 15.35 0.21 3.93
N LYS A 305 16.67 0.11 4.09
CA LYS A 305 17.60 1.16 3.68
C LYS A 305 18.25 0.85 2.34
N GLU A 306 18.35 1.84 1.47
CA GLU A 306 18.99 1.69 0.15
C GLU A 306 20.45 1.23 0.25
N THR A 307 21.17 1.65 1.31
CA THR A 307 22.54 1.19 1.56
C THR A 307 22.63 -0.31 1.87
N VAL A 308 21.63 -0.85 2.58
CA VAL A 308 21.52 -2.29 2.86
C VAL A 308 21.13 -3.03 1.59
N ARG A 309 20.11 -2.55 0.87
CA ARG A 309 19.66 -3.10 -0.42
C ARG A 309 20.84 -3.27 -1.38
N LYS A 310 21.59 -2.19 -1.62
CA LYS A 310 22.76 -2.22 -2.50
C LYS A 310 23.77 -3.28 -2.03
N LYS A 311 24.05 -3.36 -0.72
CA LYS A 311 24.97 -4.33 -0.15
C LYS A 311 24.49 -5.78 -0.36
N LEU A 312 23.20 -6.05 -0.26
CA LEU A 312 22.61 -7.36 -0.52
C LEU A 312 22.78 -7.74 -1.99
N ILE A 313 22.40 -6.86 -2.92
CA ILE A 313 22.50 -7.10 -4.36
C ILE A 313 23.97 -7.32 -4.81
N ASP A 314 24.88 -6.42 -4.42
CA ASP A 314 26.31 -6.52 -4.73
C ASP A 314 26.90 -7.84 -4.19
N SER A 315 26.43 -8.30 -3.01
CA SER A 315 26.90 -9.55 -2.40
C SER A 315 26.36 -10.78 -3.12
N ILE A 316 25.10 -10.75 -3.57
CA ILE A 316 24.49 -11.83 -4.36
C ILE A 316 25.28 -12.00 -5.67
N GLU A 317 25.51 -10.91 -6.39
CA GLU A 317 26.26 -10.92 -7.65
C GLU A 317 27.69 -11.47 -7.42
N ARG A 318 28.43 -10.88 -6.50
CA ARG A 318 29.80 -11.28 -6.18
C ARG A 318 29.91 -12.75 -5.79
N ILE A 319 29.03 -13.26 -4.92
CA ILE A 319 29.04 -14.64 -4.47
C ILE A 319 28.73 -15.57 -5.65
N THR A 320 27.67 -15.31 -6.40
CA THR A 320 27.23 -16.14 -7.52
C THR A 320 28.33 -16.27 -8.58
N ILE A 321 28.90 -15.15 -9.01
CA ILE A 321 29.94 -15.14 -10.04
C ILE A 321 31.21 -15.84 -9.57
N ASN A 322 31.68 -15.60 -8.31
CA ASN A 322 32.92 -16.19 -7.86
C ASN A 322 32.77 -17.67 -7.48
N THR A 323 31.59 -18.11 -7.06
CA THR A 323 31.32 -19.55 -6.87
C THR A 323 31.37 -20.27 -8.21
N ALA A 324 30.84 -19.69 -9.28
CA ALA A 324 30.92 -20.24 -10.63
C ALA A 324 32.37 -20.30 -11.14
N ARG A 325 33.15 -19.24 -10.92
CA ARG A 325 34.59 -19.24 -11.25
C ARG A 325 35.38 -20.33 -10.50
N ALA A 326 35.10 -20.49 -9.20
CA ALA A 326 35.72 -21.53 -8.38
C ALA A 326 35.40 -22.97 -8.88
N ALA A 327 34.20 -23.15 -9.45
CA ALA A 327 33.79 -24.40 -10.10
C ALA A 327 34.37 -24.62 -11.51
N GLY A 328 35.17 -23.67 -12.01
CA GLY A 328 35.81 -23.78 -13.33
C GLY A 328 34.90 -23.34 -14.51
N VAL A 329 33.82 -22.64 -14.26
CA VAL A 329 32.92 -22.12 -15.33
C VAL A 329 33.70 -21.14 -16.19
N PRO A 330 33.74 -21.32 -17.55
CA PRO A 330 34.39 -20.40 -18.47
C PRO A 330 33.81 -18.99 -18.39
N GLN A 331 34.62 -17.97 -18.73
CA GLN A 331 34.24 -16.56 -18.61
C GLN A 331 32.98 -16.21 -19.42
N ASP A 332 32.82 -16.80 -20.58
CA ASP A 332 31.65 -16.61 -21.48
C ASP A 332 30.40 -17.37 -21.01
N ARG A 333 30.54 -18.24 -20.02
CA ARG A 333 29.44 -19.02 -19.43
C ARG A 333 29.16 -18.66 -17.95
N LEU A 334 29.74 -17.57 -17.44
CA LEU A 334 29.42 -17.11 -16.08
C LEU A 334 27.90 -16.88 -15.93
N PRO A 335 27.35 -17.05 -14.72
CA PRO A 335 25.94 -16.84 -14.45
C PRO A 335 25.44 -15.50 -14.98
N VAL A 336 24.21 -15.48 -15.50
CA VAL A 336 23.48 -14.26 -15.83
C VAL A 336 22.57 -13.90 -14.69
N ILE A 337 22.67 -12.68 -14.21
CA ILE A 337 21.89 -12.16 -13.08
C ILE A 337 21.08 -11.00 -13.61
N ASN A 338 19.76 -11.18 -13.65
CA ASN A 338 18.79 -10.15 -13.99
C ASN A 338 18.16 -9.64 -12.70
N GLY A 339 18.68 -8.51 -12.18
CA GLY A 339 18.13 -7.83 -11.01
C GLY A 339 17.23 -6.69 -11.41
N GLY A 340 16.19 -6.44 -10.62
CA GLY A 340 15.32 -5.27 -10.80
C GLY A 340 14.27 -5.42 -11.92
N VAL A 341 13.89 -6.65 -12.25
CA VAL A 341 12.73 -6.90 -13.15
C VAL A 341 11.47 -6.33 -12.51
N GLU A 342 11.32 -6.46 -11.21
CA GLU A 342 10.32 -5.80 -10.38
C GLU A 342 11.02 -5.22 -9.15
N TYR A 343 10.83 -3.94 -8.91
CA TYR A 343 11.37 -3.24 -7.75
C TYR A 343 10.32 -2.31 -7.16
N THR A 344 10.05 -2.47 -5.87
CA THR A 344 9.23 -1.55 -5.07
C THR A 344 10.11 -0.99 -3.95
N PRO A 345 10.24 0.33 -3.80
CA PRO A 345 11.06 0.92 -2.74
C PRO A 345 10.42 0.76 -1.37
N ALA A 346 11.24 0.86 -0.33
CA ALA A 346 10.78 0.81 1.04
C ALA A 346 9.86 1.99 1.38
N LEU A 347 8.78 1.72 2.10
CA LEU A 347 7.86 2.74 2.61
C LEU A 347 8.44 3.35 3.89
N TYR A 348 8.60 4.67 3.87
CA TYR A 348 9.03 5.45 5.02
C TYR A 348 7.94 6.45 5.41
N ASN A 349 7.21 6.15 6.46
CA ASN A 349 6.24 7.07 7.04
C ASN A 349 6.97 8.25 7.71
N ASN A 350 6.64 9.48 7.33
CA ASN A 350 7.24 10.65 7.93
C ASN A 350 6.90 10.74 9.43
N PRO A 351 7.88 10.69 10.35
CA PRO A 351 7.61 10.60 11.79
C PRO A 351 6.82 11.78 12.35
N GLU A 352 7.02 12.99 11.82
CA GLU A 352 6.30 14.19 12.26
C GLU A 352 4.82 14.12 11.81
N LEU A 353 4.58 13.73 10.55
CA LEU A 353 3.23 13.54 10.02
C LEU A 353 2.49 12.44 10.80
N VAL A 354 3.18 11.33 11.11
CA VAL A 354 2.62 10.25 11.94
C VAL A 354 2.23 10.77 13.31
N ALA A 355 3.14 11.45 14.03
CA ALA A 355 2.88 11.96 15.38
C ALA A 355 1.68 12.91 15.40
N ASN A 356 1.61 13.86 14.46
CA ASN A 356 0.50 14.80 14.35
C ASN A 356 -0.85 14.10 14.03
N THR A 357 -0.81 13.03 13.22
CA THR A 357 -2.01 12.28 12.84
C THR A 357 -2.49 11.37 13.96
N VAL A 358 -1.59 10.69 14.65
CA VAL A 358 -1.91 9.73 15.73
C VAL A 358 -2.70 10.38 16.86
N GLU A 359 -2.36 11.61 17.26
CA GLU A 359 -3.11 12.33 18.30
C GLU A 359 -4.57 12.59 17.91
N VAL A 360 -4.82 12.91 16.64
CA VAL A 360 -6.18 13.09 16.12
C VAL A 360 -6.92 11.76 16.07
N LEU A 361 -6.26 10.71 15.61
CA LEU A 361 -6.85 9.37 15.55
C LEU A 361 -7.24 8.86 16.96
N LYS A 362 -6.39 9.07 17.96
CA LYS A 362 -6.69 8.75 19.37
C LYS A 362 -7.90 9.51 19.89
N SER A 363 -8.03 10.79 19.52
CA SER A 363 -9.18 11.61 19.90
C SER A 363 -10.50 11.13 19.30
N GLU A 364 -10.48 10.68 18.03
CA GLU A 364 -11.69 10.25 17.30
C GLU A 364 -12.07 8.79 17.59
N LEU A 365 -11.10 7.89 17.71
CA LEU A 365 -11.32 6.45 17.82
C LEU A 365 -11.15 5.90 19.25
N GLY A 366 -10.54 6.68 20.13
CA GLY A 366 -10.11 6.24 21.46
C GLY A 366 -8.67 5.72 21.45
N GLU A 367 -7.92 6.03 22.52
CA GLU A 367 -6.49 5.72 22.63
C GLU A 367 -6.19 4.21 22.46
N GLN A 368 -7.04 3.35 23.01
CA GLN A 368 -6.91 1.89 22.95
C GLN A 368 -7.06 1.30 21.53
N ASN A 369 -7.61 2.06 20.60
CA ASN A 369 -7.86 1.64 19.23
C ASN A 369 -6.80 2.16 18.23
N VAL A 370 -5.77 2.89 18.71
CA VAL A 370 -4.69 3.43 17.87
C VAL A 370 -3.37 2.87 18.36
N ILE A 371 -2.84 1.90 17.62
CA ILE A 371 -1.81 0.97 18.09
C ILE A 371 -0.52 1.19 17.30
N GLU A 372 0.61 1.38 17.99
CA GLU A 372 1.92 1.33 17.34
C GLU A 372 2.27 -0.12 17.00
N ILE A 373 2.61 -0.35 15.74
CA ILE A 373 2.93 -1.70 15.22
C ILE A 373 4.36 -1.78 14.73
N MET A 374 4.86 -3.00 14.63
CA MET A 374 6.19 -3.27 14.08
C MET A 374 6.20 -3.10 12.55
N PRO A 375 7.36 -2.75 11.95
CA PRO A 375 7.53 -2.73 10.50
C PRO A 375 7.24 -4.10 9.87
N SER A 376 6.69 -4.09 8.65
CA SER A 376 6.42 -5.29 7.84
C SER A 376 7.47 -5.46 6.74
N THR A 377 7.77 -6.70 6.37
CA THR A 377 8.62 -7.00 5.21
C THR A 377 7.85 -7.09 3.88
N GLY A 378 6.56 -6.77 3.86
CA GLY A 378 5.78 -6.55 2.64
C GLY A 378 6.29 -5.36 1.82
N GLY A 379 5.96 -5.34 0.53
CA GLY A 379 6.21 -4.18 -0.35
C GLY A 379 4.97 -3.31 -0.48
N GLU A 380 5.13 -2.05 -0.92
CA GLU A 380 4.03 -1.11 -1.15
C GLU A 380 4.52 0.07 -2.02
N ASP A 381 3.90 0.24 -3.19
CA ASP A 381 4.35 1.25 -4.16
C ASP A 381 3.86 2.68 -3.85
N PHE A 382 2.99 2.88 -2.85
CA PHE A 382 2.66 4.20 -2.29
C PHE A 382 3.91 4.98 -1.88
N SER A 383 4.99 4.27 -1.55
CA SER A 383 6.31 4.83 -1.25
C SER A 383 6.83 5.77 -2.34
N GLU A 384 6.46 5.56 -3.61
CA GLU A 384 6.94 6.33 -4.76
C GLU A 384 6.49 7.79 -4.71
N TYR A 385 5.30 8.09 -4.16
CA TYR A 385 4.81 9.47 -4.06
C TYR A 385 5.70 10.36 -3.19
N GLY A 386 6.34 9.80 -2.17
CA GLY A 386 7.29 10.51 -1.31
C GLY A 386 8.73 10.56 -1.84
N ARG A 387 9.04 9.79 -2.87
CA ARG A 387 10.41 9.63 -3.41
C ARG A 387 10.75 10.59 -4.54
N THR A 388 9.78 11.33 -5.06
CA THR A 388 9.99 12.34 -6.11
C THR A 388 10.94 13.45 -5.65
N THR A 389 11.31 14.34 -6.56
CA THR A 389 12.10 15.54 -6.24
C THR A 389 11.41 16.47 -5.25
N HIS A 390 10.08 16.40 -5.16
CA HIS A 390 9.27 17.20 -4.23
C HIS A 390 9.38 16.73 -2.77
N LYS A 391 9.81 15.48 -2.52
CA LYS A 391 9.98 14.91 -1.17
C LYS A 391 8.73 15.06 -0.28
N VAL A 392 7.57 14.78 -0.86
CA VAL A 392 6.29 14.85 -0.17
C VAL A 392 6.31 13.95 1.08
N PRO A 393 6.01 14.48 2.27
CA PRO A 393 5.81 13.66 3.47
C PRO A 393 4.64 12.71 3.27
N ILE A 394 4.88 11.41 3.47
CA ILE A 394 3.85 10.38 3.29
C ILE A 394 3.58 9.65 4.60
N PHE A 395 2.34 9.20 4.77
CA PHE A 395 1.92 8.31 5.85
C PHE A 395 0.89 7.32 5.37
N MET A 396 1.19 6.03 5.54
CA MET A 396 0.24 4.94 5.38
C MET A 396 -0.07 4.35 6.75
N MET A 397 -1.35 4.36 7.12
CA MET A 397 -1.85 3.70 8.32
C MET A 397 -2.30 2.27 8.02
N ARG A 398 -2.44 1.43 9.03
CA ARG A 398 -2.99 0.07 8.94
C ARG A 398 -4.40 0.04 9.47
N LEU A 399 -5.32 -0.51 8.69
CA LEU A 399 -6.73 -0.59 9.00
C LEU A 399 -7.10 -2.02 9.46
N GLY A 400 -7.49 -2.16 10.70
CA GLY A 400 -7.88 -3.44 11.27
C GLY A 400 -9.12 -4.04 10.60
N THR A 401 -9.04 -5.34 10.30
CA THR A 401 -10.07 -6.06 9.55
C THR A 401 -10.63 -7.29 10.25
N ALA A 402 -9.94 -7.78 11.27
CA ALA A 402 -10.31 -9.05 11.93
C ALA A 402 -11.53 -8.90 12.85
N PRO A 403 -12.30 -9.98 13.04
CA PRO A 403 -13.35 -9.99 14.05
C PRO A 403 -12.81 -9.73 15.45
N ALA A 404 -13.53 -8.94 16.24
CA ALA A 404 -13.16 -8.64 17.62
C ALA A 404 -13.04 -9.93 18.45
N GLY A 405 -11.97 -10.05 19.24
CA GLY A 405 -11.68 -11.21 20.07
C GLY A 405 -11.29 -12.48 19.31
N SER A 406 -11.06 -12.41 17.98
CA SER A 406 -10.56 -13.56 17.23
C SER A 406 -9.10 -13.84 17.56
N ASP A 407 -8.70 -15.12 17.50
CA ASP A 407 -7.31 -15.53 17.74
C ASP A 407 -6.39 -15.12 16.58
N PRO A 408 -5.36 -14.26 16.80
CA PRO A 408 -4.43 -13.83 15.77
C PRO A 408 -3.72 -14.97 15.03
N GLU A 409 -3.46 -16.09 15.69
CA GLU A 409 -2.77 -17.26 15.10
C GLU A 409 -3.63 -17.98 14.04
N THR A 410 -4.96 -17.82 14.08
CA THR A 410 -5.89 -18.52 13.18
C THR A 410 -6.54 -17.60 12.15
N ARG A 411 -6.25 -16.30 12.18
CA ARG A 411 -6.82 -15.33 11.22
C ARG A 411 -6.26 -15.59 9.83
N PRO A 412 -7.12 -15.64 8.78
CA PRO A 412 -6.63 -15.63 7.42
C PRO A 412 -5.82 -14.35 7.14
N GLY A 413 -4.58 -14.52 6.69
CA GLY A 413 -3.74 -13.40 6.29
C GLY A 413 -4.17 -12.81 4.95
N LEU A 414 -3.58 -11.67 4.57
CA LEU A 414 -3.64 -11.15 3.20
C LEU A 414 -3.12 -12.22 2.23
N HIS A 415 -3.60 -12.18 0.98
CA HIS A 415 -3.32 -13.16 -0.07
C HIS A 415 -3.78 -14.59 0.29
N SER A 416 -4.70 -14.74 1.26
CA SER A 416 -5.38 -16.00 1.55
C SER A 416 -6.72 -16.07 0.81
N THR A 417 -7.06 -17.25 0.30
CA THR A 417 -8.38 -17.52 -0.32
C THR A 417 -9.55 -17.40 0.67
N LEU A 418 -9.25 -17.29 1.97
CA LEU A 418 -10.21 -17.14 3.06
C LEU A 418 -10.22 -15.72 3.66
N PHE A 419 -9.40 -14.80 3.14
CA PHE A 419 -9.34 -13.44 3.65
C PHE A 419 -10.64 -12.68 3.34
N TYR A 420 -11.19 -12.05 4.37
CA TYR A 420 -12.24 -11.02 4.25
C TYR A 420 -12.23 -10.13 5.48
N PRO A 421 -12.47 -8.81 5.34
CA PRO A 421 -12.61 -7.90 6.46
C PRO A 421 -14.01 -8.02 7.10
N VAL A 422 -14.15 -7.62 8.37
CA VAL A 422 -15.46 -7.33 9.00
C VAL A 422 -15.97 -6.01 8.40
N PRO A 423 -16.90 -6.01 7.42
CA PRO A 423 -17.00 -4.86 6.51
C PRO A 423 -17.51 -3.59 7.19
N GLU A 424 -18.60 -3.65 7.96
CA GLU A 424 -19.22 -2.45 8.55
C GLU A 424 -18.29 -1.71 9.51
N ALA A 425 -17.64 -2.46 10.43
CA ALA A 425 -16.73 -1.88 11.40
C ALA A 425 -15.47 -1.34 10.75
N THR A 426 -14.92 -2.06 9.77
CA THR A 426 -13.73 -1.65 9.00
C THR A 426 -14.02 -0.39 8.19
N ILE A 427 -15.15 -0.33 7.44
CA ILE A 427 -15.56 0.87 6.69
C ILE A 427 -15.70 2.07 7.61
N LYS A 428 -16.44 1.93 8.71
CA LYS A 428 -16.64 3.02 9.67
C LYS A 428 -15.31 3.55 10.20
N THR A 429 -14.42 2.66 10.60
CA THR A 429 -13.10 3.02 11.16
C THR A 429 -12.21 3.68 10.12
N GLY A 430 -12.08 3.09 8.94
CA GLY A 430 -11.25 3.63 7.86
C GLY A 430 -11.72 5.00 7.40
N VAL A 431 -13.03 5.17 7.16
CA VAL A 431 -13.61 6.47 6.77
C VAL A 431 -13.40 7.52 7.85
N THR A 432 -13.60 7.16 9.13
CA THR A 432 -13.36 8.07 10.26
C THR A 432 -11.89 8.49 10.31
N ALA A 433 -10.98 7.51 10.28
CA ALA A 433 -9.54 7.74 10.39
C ALA A 433 -9.02 8.61 9.23
N MET A 434 -9.36 8.26 7.99
CA MET A 434 -8.91 8.99 6.80
C MET A 434 -9.49 10.41 6.79
N THR A 435 -10.78 10.58 7.06
CA THR A 435 -11.41 11.91 7.10
C THR A 435 -10.80 12.79 8.19
N ALA A 436 -10.63 12.26 9.41
CA ALA A 436 -10.06 12.99 10.53
C ALA A 436 -8.60 13.41 10.24
N THR A 437 -7.81 12.52 9.64
CA THR A 437 -6.44 12.81 9.19
C THR A 437 -6.42 13.97 8.21
N VAL A 438 -7.22 13.92 7.15
CA VAL A 438 -7.24 14.97 6.11
C VAL A 438 -7.76 16.29 6.67
N LEU A 439 -8.81 16.28 7.49
CA LEU A 439 -9.32 17.48 8.15
C LEU A 439 -8.26 18.13 9.04
N ASN A 440 -7.46 17.34 9.76
CA ASN A 440 -6.40 17.86 10.60
C ASN A 440 -5.30 18.55 9.79
N LEU A 441 -4.95 18.00 8.62
CA LEU A 441 -3.92 18.57 7.73
C LEU A 441 -4.43 19.81 6.97
N LEU A 442 -5.74 19.97 6.79
CA LEU A 442 -6.41 21.08 6.10
C LEU A 442 -7.07 22.10 7.05
N ARG A 443 -6.81 22.02 8.35
CA ARG A 443 -7.41 22.96 9.33
C ARG A 443 -7.12 24.42 8.98
N LYS A 444 -8.17 25.24 9.12
CA LYS A 444 -8.11 26.70 8.99
C LYS A 444 -7.36 27.33 10.15
#